data_a75cc0d558111190c248b6fc9d4600bc
#
_entry.id   a75cc0d558111190c248b6fc9d4600bc
#
_cell.length_a   1.000
_cell.length_b   1.000
_cell.length_c   1.000
_cell.angle_alpha   90.00
_cell.angle_beta   90.00
_cell.angle_gamma   90.00
#
_symmetry.space_group_name_H-M   'P 1'
#
loop_
_entity.id
_entity.type
_entity.pdbx_description
1 polymer ?
#
loop_
_entity_poly.entity_id
_entity_poly.type
_entity_poly.pdbx_seq_one_letter_code
_entity_poly.pdbx_strand_id
1 'polypeptide(L)' 'MMKYHLYDENYIHKGSFNSIQELRNFLCDRKYDISCDADMSCTFDYIKSIKWHWDMTEKQHNSG' A
#
# COMPACT_ATOMS: atom_id res chain seq x y z
N MET A 1 15.85 -1.09 -1.07
CA MET A 1 14.73 -0.41 -0.41
C MET A 1 13.44 -0.75 -1.14
N MET A 2 12.45 -1.21 -0.39
CA MET A 2 11.19 -1.63 -0.99
C MET A 2 10.28 -0.44 -1.23
N LYS A 3 9.51 -0.52 -2.29
CA LYS A 3 8.52 0.48 -2.58
C LYS A 3 7.19 -0.20 -2.85
N TYR A 4 6.15 0.32 -2.24
CA TYR A 4 4.82 -0.25 -2.34
C TYR A 4 3.97 0.62 -3.24
N HIS A 5 3.29 -0.01 -4.19
CA HIS A 5 2.41 0.69 -5.13
C HIS A 5 0.98 0.25 -4.88
N LEU A 6 0.10 1.20 -4.81
CA LEU A 6 -1.30 0.91 -4.53
C LEU A 6 -2.15 1.26 -5.75
N TYR A 7 -3.05 0.35 -6.11
CA TYR A 7 -3.96 0.52 -7.25
C TYR A 7 -5.36 0.24 -6.76
N ASP A 8 -6.33 0.91 -7.39
CA ASP A 8 -7.72 0.65 -7.03
C ASP A 8 -8.25 -0.59 -7.75
N GLU A 9 -9.55 -0.81 -7.70
CA GLU A 9 -10.16 -1.99 -8.28
C GLU A 9 -10.04 -2.04 -9.81
N ASN A 10 -9.79 -0.89 -10.43
CA ASN A 10 -9.59 -0.80 -11.88
C ASN A 10 -8.12 -0.70 -12.25
N TYR A 11 -7.23 -0.97 -11.31
CA TYR A 11 -5.78 -0.89 -11.50
C TYR A 11 -5.29 0.53 -11.79
N ILE A 12 -6.06 1.52 -11.35
CA ILE A 12 -5.61 2.90 -11.46
C ILE A 12 -4.67 3.19 -10.29
N HIS A 13 -3.50 3.69 -10.59
CA HIS A 13 -2.48 3.95 -9.58
C HIS A 13 -2.94 5.00 -8.59
N LYS A 14 -2.92 4.65 -7.31
CA LYS A 14 -3.35 5.54 -6.25
C LYS A 14 -2.20 6.20 -5.52
N GLY A 15 -1.06 5.56 -5.50
CA GLY A 15 0.09 6.13 -4.83
C GLY A 15 1.21 5.13 -4.69
N SER A 16 2.38 5.65 -4.32
CA SER A 16 3.55 4.82 -4.05
C SER A 16 4.09 5.21 -2.69
N PHE A 17 4.54 4.23 -1.94
CA PHE A 17 4.92 4.44 -0.55
C PHE A 17 6.23 3.73 -0.26
N ASN A 18 7.04 4.32 0.60
CA ASN A 18 8.34 3.77 0.94
C ASN A 18 8.27 2.77 2.08
N SER A 19 7.14 2.69 2.75
CA SER A 19 6.99 1.76 3.85
C SER A 19 5.52 1.40 4.01
N ILE A 20 5.29 0.29 4.71
CA ILE A 20 3.93 -0.14 5.05
C ILE A 20 3.24 0.94 5.90
N GLN A 21 3.99 1.59 6.75
CA GLN A 21 3.43 2.63 7.60
C GLN A 21 2.84 3.77 6.77
N GLU A 22 3.54 4.18 5.72
CA GLU A 22 3.05 5.23 4.84
C GLU A 22 1.79 4.79 4.09
N LEU A 23 1.80 3.55 3.62
CA LEU A 23 0.63 2.99 2.95
C LEU A 23 -0.58 2.99 3.87
N ARG A 24 -0.38 2.54 5.09
CA ARG A 24 -1.43 2.48 6.08
C ARG A 24 -1.96 3.86 6.42
N ASN A 25 -1.05 4.83 6.55
CA ASN A 25 -1.44 6.21 6.83
C ASN A 25 -2.29 6.78 5.70
N PHE A 26 -1.94 6.47 4.48
CA PHE A 26 -2.72 6.91 3.33
C PHE A 26 -4.16 6.38 3.43
N LEU A 27 -4.31 5.11 3.72
CA LEU A 27 -5.64 4.51 3.83
C LEU A 27 -6.40 5.11 5.01
N CYS A 28 -5.73 5.34 6.11
CA CYS A 28 -6.34 5.94 7.28
C CYS A 28 -6.86 7.34 6.99
N ASP A 29 -6.07 8.12 6.26
CA ASP A 29 -6.41 9.52 5.98
C ASP A 29 -7.48 9.68 4.92
N ARG A 30 -7.73 8.65 4.14
CA ARG A 30 -8.67 8.73 3.04
C ARG A 30 -10.05 8.20 3.39
N LYS A 31 -10.35 8.14 4.67
CA LYS A 31 -11.65 7.70 5.18
C LYS A 31 -11.96 6.25 4.86
N TYR A 32 -10.94 5.46 4.65
CA TYR A 32 -11.13 4.04 4.52
C TYR A 32 -11.24 3.43 5.91
N ASP A 33 -11.93 2.31 5.96
CA ASP A 33 -12.24 1.67 7.23
C ASP A 33 -11.09 0.81 7.71
N ILE A 34 -9.96 1.45 7.97
CA ILE A 34 -8.79 0.75 8.47
C ILE A 34 -8.20 1.54 9.62
N SER A 35 -7.82 0.84 10.66
CA SER A 35 -7.20 1.46 11.81
C SER A 35 -5.75 1.84 11.51
N CYS A 36 -5.35 3.01 11.96
CA CYS A 36 -3.96 3.43 11.82
C CYS A 36 -3.02 2.54 12.62
N ASP A 37 -3.56 1.78 13.56
CA ASP A 37 -2.78 0.83 14.35
C ASP A 37 -2.77 -0.57 13.75
N ALA A 38 -3.40 -0.78 12.61
CA ALA A 38 -3.44 -2.09 11.99
C ALA A 38 -2.03 -2.53 11.60
N ASP A 39 -1.77 -3.81 11.75
CA ASP A 39 -0.48 -4.34 11.36
C ASP A 39 -0.43 -4.59 9.84
N MET A 40 0.70 -5.12 9.38
CA MET A 40 0.91 -5.36 7.97
C MET A 40 -0.14 -6.28 7.38
N SER A 41 -0.42 -7.39 8.06
CA SER A 41 -1.41 -8.36 7.58
C SER A 41 -2.78 -7.73 7.44
N CYS A 42 -3.19 -6.97 8.43
CA CYS A 42 -4.51 -6.33 8.39
C CYS A 42 -4.59 -5.33 7.26
N THR A 43 -3.49 -4.62 7.00
CA THR A 43 -3.45 -3.65 5.93
C THR A 43 -3.68 -4.32 4.57
N PHE A 44 -2.97 -5.39 4.31
CA PHE A 44 -3.12 -6.09 3.03
C PHE A 44 -4.46 -6.80 2.92
N ASP A 45 -4.95 -7.34 4.02
CA ASP A 45 -6.27 -7.97 4.02
C ASP A 45 -7.35 -6.94 3.72
N TYR A 46 -7.20 -5.74 4.25
CA TYR A 46 -8.15 -4.68 3.97
C TYR A 46 -8.13 -4.30 2.49
N ILE A 47 -6.95 -4.12 1.93
CA ILE A 47 -6.81 -3.78 0.51
C ILE A 47 -7.50 -4.83 -0.34
N LYS A 48 -7.32 -6.09 0.00
CA LYS A 48 -7.95 -7.18 -0.73
C LYS A 48 -9.47 -7.15 -0.56
N SER A 49 -9.94 -6.81 0.62
CA SER A 49 -11.38 -6.81 0.90
C SER A 49 -12.12 -5.75 0.10
N ILE A 50 -11.48 -4.64 -0.22
CA ILE A 50 -12.10 -3.60 -1.04
C ILE A 50 -11.76 -3.79 -2.52
N LYS A 51 -11.15 -4.93 -2.85
CA LYS A 51 -10.82 -5.33 -4.22
C LYS A 51 -9.79 -4.43 -4.88
N TRP A 52 -9.00 -3.75 -4.10
CA TRP A 52 -7.88 -2.99 -4.60
C TRP A 52 -6.69 -3.93 -4.78
N HIS A 53 -5.67 -3.41 -5.43
CA HIS A 53 -4.48 -4.18 -5.73
C HIS A 53 -3.26 -3.45 -5.22
N TRP A 54 -2.22 -4.19 -4.96
CA TRP A 54 -0.97 -3.59 -4.53
C TRP A 54 0.18 -4.38 -5.11
N ASP A 55 1.31 -3.73 -5.22
CA ASP A 55 2.51 -4.37 -5.72
C ASP A 55 3.70 -3.86 -4.92
N MET A 56 4.77 -4.59 -4.97
CA MET A 56 5.95 -4.26 -4.21
C MET A 56 7.15 -4.43 -5.12
N THR A 57 7.92 -3.36 -5.25
CA THR A 57 9.14 -3.42 -6.03
C THR A 57 10.30 -3.03 -5.17
N GLU A 58 11.39 -3.76 -5.29
CA GLU A 58 12.61 -3.38 -4.62
C GLU A 58 13.33 -2.40 -5.51
N LYS A 59 13.57 -1.23 -4.98
CA LYS A 59 14.33 -0.25 -5.73
C LYS A 59 15.75 -0.70 -5.76
N GLN A 60 16.13 -1.33 -6.84
CA GLN A 60 17.47 -1.80 -7.00
C GLN A 60 18.42 -0.65 -7.08
N HIS A 61 19.38 -0.70 -6.21
CA HIS A 61 20.49 0.22 -6.30
C HIS A 61 21.37 -0.29 -7.42
N ASN A 62 21.09 0.17 -8.58
CA ASN A 62 21.79 -0.33 -9.74
C ASN A 62 23.17 0.27 -9.79
N SER A 63 24.09 -0.45 -9.30
CA SER A 63 25.47 -0.01 -9.28
C SER A 63 26.23 -0.42 -10.53
N GLY A 64 25.58 -1.10 -11.38
CA GLY A 64 26.32 -1.58 -12.53
C GLY A 64 25.70 -1.19 -13.80
#